data_927ade9f74cde0f51bc1eeb111199e76
#
_entry.id   927ade9f74cde0f51bc1eeb111199e76
#
_cell.length_a   1.000
_cell.length_b   1.000
_cell.length_c   1.000
_cell.angle_alpha   90.00
_cell.angle_beta   90.00
_cell.angle_gamma   90.00
#
_symmetry.space_group_name_H-M   'P 1'
#
loop_
_entity.id
_entity.type
_entity.pdbx_description
1 polymer ?
#
loop_
_entity_poly.entity_id
_entity_poly.type
_entity_poly.pdbx_seq_one_letter_code
_entity_poly.pdbx_strand_id
1 'polypeptide(L)' 'MTSRLDTFQAGKNVKIVKIHTEGKLMHKLLDMGFVPSSVIEVVRVAPLNDPMELKIHNYHISLRKSEAHLIEVEVI' A
#
# COMPACT_ATOMS: atom_id res chain seq x y z
N MET A 1 -7.86 -13.29 6.42
CA MET A 1 -6.46 -13.24 6.82
C MET A 1 -5.81 -11.99 6.26
N THR A 2 -5.01 -11.28 7.05
CA THR A 2 -4.36 -10.06 6.61
C THR A 2 -2.87 -10.27 6.42
N SER A 3 -2.26 -9.40 5.62
CA SER A 3 -0.83 -9.39 5.37
C SER A 3 -0.37 -7.95 5.22
N ARG A 4 0.94 -7.75 5.14
CA ARG A 4 1.48 -6.42 4.87
C ARG A 4 1.58 -6.18 3.38
N LEU A 5 1.37 -4.93 2.96
CA LEU A 5 1.33 -4.58 1.54
C LEU A 5 2.62 -4.94 0.80
N ASP A 6 3.76 -4.84 1.45
CA ASP A 6 5.05 -5.11 0.82
C ASP A 6 5.27 -6.58 0.43
N THR A 7 4.38 -7.48 0.84
CA THR A 7 4.50 -8.91 0.50
C THR A 7 3.80 -9.28 -0.80
N PHE A 8 3.09 -8.35 -1.42
CA PHE A 8 2.32 -8.65 -2.64
C PHE A 8 3.10 -8.32 -3.90
N GLN A 9 2.82 -9.09 -4.95
CA GLN A 9 3.39 -8.90 -6.27
C GLN A 9 2.42 -8.17 -7.18
N ALA A 10 2.92 -7.76 -8.35
CA ALA A 10 2.10 -7.08 -9.34
C ALA A 10 0.87 -7.89 -9.72
N GLY A 11 -0.23 -7.20 -9.98
CA GLY A 11 -1.48 -7.82 -10.41
C GLY A 11 -2.45 -8.14 -9.29
N LYS A 12 -2.08 -7.88 -8.04
CA LYS A 12 -2.96 -8.16 -6.91
C LYS A 12 -3.77 -6.93 -6.52
N ASN A 13 -5.03 -7.16 -6.14
CA ASN A 13 -5.90 -6.14 -5.57
C ASN A 13 -6.10 -6.45 -4.09
N VAL A 14 -5.90 -5.46 -3.25
CA VAL A 14 -5.99 -5.61 -1.80
C VAL A 14 -6.78 -4.46 -1.21
N LYS A 15 -7.35 -4.69 -0.03
CA LYS A 15 -8.10 -3.67 0.71
C LYS A 15 -7.36 -3.34 1.98
N ILE A 16 -7.22 -2.04 2.27
CA ILE A 16 -6.54 -1.59 3.48
C ILE A 16 -7.37 -1.91 4.71
N VAL A 17 -6.75 -2.57 5.67
CA VAL A 17 -7.35 -2.88 6.97
C VAL A 17 -6.89 -1.86 8.01
N LYS A 18 -5.60 -1.62 8.10
CA LYS A 18 -5.04 -0.74 9.12
C LYS A 18 -3.66 -0.24 8.70
N ILE A 19 -3.32 0.96 9.12
CA ILE A 19 -1.99 1.53 8.94
C ILE A 19 -1.29 1.53 10.29
N HIS A 20 -0.14 0.87 10.37
CA HIS A 20 0.59 0.67 11.62
C HIS A 20 1.68 1.72 11.80
N THR A 21 1.29 2.97 11.85
CA THR A 21 2.19 4.09 12.14
C THR A 21 1.37 5.24 12.69
N GLU A 22 2.02 6.33 13.06
CA GLU A 22 1.37 7.52 13.59
C GLU A 22 2.20 8.75 13.24
N GLY A 23 1.70 9.93 13.61
CA GLY A 23 2.41 11.18 13.38
C GLY A 23 2.44 11.58 11.90
N LYS A 24 3.56 12.17 11.49
CA LYS A 24 3.68 12.75 10.16
C LYS A 24 3.53 11.72 9.04
N LEU A 25 4.07 10.53 9.24
CA LEU A 25 3.98 9.48 8.22
C LEU A 25 2.53 9.01 8.05
N MET A 26 1.81 8.87 9.15
CA MET A 26 0.39 8.53 9.10
C MET A 26 -0.38 9.58 8.30
N HIS A 27 -0.16 10.86 8.59
CA HIS A 27 -0.81 11.95 7.87
C HIS A 27 -0.48 11.94 6.39
N LYS A 28 0.79 11.71 6.06
CA LYS A 28 1.22 11.61 4.67
C LYS A 28 0.48 10.51 3.92
N LEU A 29 0.39 9.32 4.53
CA LEU A 29 -0.27 8.18 3.90
C LEU A 29 -1.77 8.44 3.73
N LEU A 30 -2.41 9.01 4.75
CA LEU A 30 -3.83 9.35 4.66
C LEU A 30 -4.09 10.38 3.56
N ASP A 31 -3.24 11.39 3.46
CA ASP A 31 -3.35 12.44 2.43
C ASP A 31 -3.19 11.86 1.03
N MET A 32 -2.43 10.79 0.88
CA MET A 32 -2.25 10.11 -0.40
C MET A 32 -3.43 9.19 -0.73
N GLY A 33 -4.38 9.02 0.18
CA GLY A 33 -5.54 8.18 -0.04
C GLY A 33 -5.48 6.80 0.58
N PHE A 34 -4.43 6.50 1.35
CA PHE A 34 -4.31 5.19 2.01
C PHE A 34 -5.15 5.18 3.29
N VAL A 35 -6.46 5.07 3.11
CA VAL A 35 -7.40 5.03 4.25
C VAL A 35 -7.99 3.64 4.39
N PRO A 36 -8.39 3.24 5.61
CA PRO A 36 -9.05 1.93 5.79
C PRO A 36 -10.22 1.75 4.84
N SER A 37 -10.37 0.55 4.33
CA SER A 37 -11.37 0.14 3.34
C SER A 37 -11.09 0.57 1.91
N SER A 38 -10.05 1.34 1.64
CA SER A 38 -9.66 1.67 0.27
C SER A 38 -9.04 0.47 -0.41
N VAL A 39 -9.29 0.35 -1.72
CA VAL A 39 -8.74 -0.73 -2.52
C VAL A 39 -7.49 -0.25 -3.24
N ILE A 40 -6.44 -1.05 -3.19
CA ILE A 40 -5.16 -0.76 -3.84
C ILE A 40 -4.89 -1.85 -4.86
N GLU A 41 -4.47 -1.44 -6.06
CA GLU A 41 -3.93 -2.38 -7.03
C GLU A 41 -2.40 -2.28 -7.01
N VAL A 42 -1.72 -3.41 -6.87
CA VAL A 42 -0.27 -3.45 -7.00
C VAL A 42 0.03 -3.54 -8.49
N VAL A 43 0.50 -2.45 -9.07
CA VAL A 43 0.71 -2.34 -10.50
C VAL A 43 2.04 -2.95 -10.91
N ARG A 44 3.08 -2.60 -10.17
CA ARG A 44 4.43 -3.02 -10.50
C ARG A 44 5.31 -2.97 -9.24
N VAL A 45 6.28 -3.88 -9.20
CA VAL A 45 7.30 -3.86 -8.16
C VAL A 45 8.64 -3.75 -8.86
N ALA A 46 9.41 -2.71 -8.53
CA ALA A 46 10.70 -2.45 -9.17
C ALA A 46 11.70 -3.58 -8.88
N PRO A 47 12.77 -3.67 -9.67
CA PRO A 47 13.86 -4.61 -9.36
C PRO A 47 14.29 -4.42 -7.91
N LEU A 48 14.57 -5.54 -7.23
CA LEU A 48 14.90 -5.57 -5.80
C LEU A 48 13.69 -5.22 -4.91
N ASN A 49 12.48 -5.22 -5.49
CA ASN A 49 11.21 -5.00 -4.78
C ASN A 49 11.08 -3.61 -4.13
N ASP A 50 11.76 -2.59 -4.66
CA ASP A 50 11.68 -1.25 -4.07
C ASP A 50 11.98 -0.18 -5.12
N PRO A 51 11.09 0.79 -5.34
CA PRO A 51 9.76 0.96 -4.73
C PRO A 51 8.68 0.10 -5.37
N MET A 52 7.51 0.07 -4.74
CA MET A 52 6.31 -0.52 -5.30
C MET A 52 5.49 0.57 -5.99
N GLU A 53 5.00 0.28 -7.18
CA GLU A 53 4.06 1.17 -7.86
C GLU A 53 2.65 0.66 -7.63
N LEU A 54 1.81 1.55 -7.11
CA LEU A 54 0.45 1.23 -6.70
C LEU A 54 -0.54 2.14 -7.41
N LYS A 55 -1.77 1.66 -7.53
CA LYS A 55 -2.86 2.49 -8.03
C LYS A 55 -3.94 2.53 -6.97
N ILE A 56 -4.32 3.75 -6.57
CA ILE A 56 -5.38 3.97 -5.60
C ILE A 56 -6.19 5.18 -6.06
N HIS A 57 -7.53 5.08 -6.09
CA HIS A 57 -8.43 6.14 -6.55
C HIS A 57 -8.04 6.72 -7.91
N ASN A 58 -7.57 5.87 -8.83
CA ASN A 58 -7.09 6.27 -10.17
C ASN A 58 -5.79 7.08 -10.16
N TYR A 59 -5.12 7.17 -9.03
CA TYR A 59 -3.78 7.75 -8.95
C TYR A 59 -2.72 6.66 -8.94
N HIS A 60 -1.61 6.93 -9.61
CA HIS A 60 -0.43 6.08 -9.55
C HIS A 60 0.51 6.65 -8.50
N ILE A 61 0.88 5.84 -7.53
CA ILE A 61 1.71 6.25 -6.40
C ILE A 61 2.84 5.25 -6.25
N SER A 62 4.07 5.75 -6.05
CA SER A 62 5.20 4.92 -5.68
C SER A 62 5.39 4.96 -4.19
N LEU A 63 5.53 3.81 -3.57
CA LEU A 63 5.68 3.69 -2.13
C LEU A 63 6.91 2.84 -1.82
N ARG A 64 7.74 3.31 -0.91
CA ARG A 64 8.90 2.53 -0.50
C ARG A 64 8.44 1.27 0.23
N LYS A 65 9.20 0.20 0.07
CA LYS A 65 8.87 -1.08 0.71
C LYS A 65 8.73 -0.93 2.22
N SER A 66 9.58 -0.13 2.85
CA SER A 66 9.50 0.12 4.29
C SER A 66 8.19 0.79 4.68
N GLU A 67 7.65 1.67 3.84
CA GLU A 67 6.36 2.31 4.08
C GLU A 67 5.21 1.33 3.83
N ALA A 68 5.32 0.54 2.76
CA ALA A 68 4.31 -0.47 2.44
C ALA A 68 4.18 -1.51 3.55
N HIS A 69 5.28 -1.82 4.23
CA HIS A 69 5.27 -2.78 5.34
C HIS A 69 4.39 -2.32 6.50
N LEU A 70 4.14 -1.03 6.61
CA LEU A 70 3.30 -0.47 7.67
C LEU A 70 1.81 -0.57 7.36
N ILE A 71 1.45 -0.96 6.14
CA ILE A 71 0.05 -1.03 5.71
C ILE A 71 -0.41 -2.47 5.74
N GLU A 72 -1.37 -2.75 6.61
CA GLU A 72 -1.99 -4.05 6.72
C GLU A 72 -3.17 -4.13 5.75
N VAL A 73 -3.21 -5.17 4.95
CA VAL A 73 -4.22 -5.33 3.90
C VAL A 73 -4.78 -6.74 3.90
N GLU A 74 -5.91 -6.91 3.22
CA GLU A 74 -6.47 -8.24 2.95
C GLU A 74 -6.72 -8.38 1.46
N VAL A 75 -6.59 -9.61 0.96
CA VAL A 75 -6.84 -9.91 -0.45
C VAL A 75 -8.34 -9.85 -0.72
N ILE A 76 -8.67 -9.24 -1.83
CA ILE A 76 -10.08 -9.15 -2.25
C ILE A 76 -10.42 -10.35 -3.12
#